data_ef9974578cd99da7db364b4cf2553bcd
#
_entry.id   ef9974578cd99da7db364b4cf2553bcd
#
_cell.length_a   1.000
_cell.length_b   1.000
_cell.length_c   1.000
_cell.angle_alpha   90.00
_cell.angle_beta   90.00
_cell.angle_gamma   90.00
#
_symmetry.space_group_name_H-M   'P 1'
#
loop_
_entity.id
_entity.type
_entity.pdbx_description
1 polymer ?
#
loop_
_entity_poly.entity_id
_entity_poly.type
_entity_poly.pdbx_seq_one_letter_code
_entity_poly.pdbx_strand_id
1 'polypeptide(L)'
;MFNFLKKKKETGLHIGKGYALDDYTKQNFLDIFQKDANRRGHTLVFGTTRVGKTRLVENGLIQDIRSGKNVVIIDPKIDIELFSRVFEIASSCGREHEITLINSLTPNMSAKINPFANYYTPEEPISHIMATVPSTDEFFYNVAYDTTTVIVRGMIKLRLEAGMDKYFNLDDFMKWLPYGKFQELKDRLSNFKDKDSELIIGQIDDILDSGAEYFNKVSKTLKSAIIQLTLGNTGEVIARAKTNEFLDRLEQGKGAILFVQSAALLQPRAAFMLGRVIVSMIQSLVGRFYASGRKFEIPLVLYLDEFSNIVYNGIDDMFNKAGGCNCYI
;
A
#
# COMPACT_ATOMS: atom_id res chain seq x y z
N MET A 1 -48.42 -26.95 5.93
CA MET A 1 -47.32 -26.83 4.99
C MET A 1 -46.29 -25.85 5.59
N PHE A 2 -45.38 -26.37 6.43
CA PHE A 2 -44.43 -25.54 7.18
C PHE A 2 -43.21 -25.30 6.25
N ASN A 3 -43.07 -24.06 5.76
CA ASN A 3 -41.88 -23.61 5.07
C ASN A 3 -40.72 -23.53 6.10
N PHE A 4 -39.83 -24.54 6.07
CA PHE A 4 -38.53 -24.43 6.67
C PHE A 4 -37.74 -23.38 5.88
N LEU A 5 -37.80 -22.11 6.29
CA LEU A 5 -36.83 -21.11 5.91
C LEU A 5 -35.45 -21.64 6.36
N LYS A 6 -34.66 -22.18 5.43
CA LYS A 6 -33.24 -22.44 5.67
C LYS A 6 -32.61 -21.15 6.19
N LYS A 7 -32.32 -21.09 7.50
CA LYS A 7 -31.50 -20.03 8.07
C LYS A 7 -30.24 -19.95 7.19
N LYS A 8 -30.09 -18.85 6.47
CA LYS A 8 -28.87 -18.52 5.74
C LYS A 8 -27.75 -18.62 6.75
N LYS A 9 -26.80 -19.54 6.57
CA LYS A 9 -25.66 -19.70 7.44
C LYS A 9 -24.99 -18.33 7.53
N GLU A 10 -24.97 -17.71 8.69
CA GLU A 10 -24.34 -16.39 8.87
C GLU A 10 -22.86 -16.53 8.51
N THR A 11 -22.46 -15.84 7.46
CA THR A 11 -21.05 -15.77 7.05
C THR A 11 -20.36 -14.74 7.94
N GLY A 12 -19.24 -15.10 8.54
CA GLY A 12 -18.49 -14.24 9.42
C GLY A 12 -17.21 -14.89 9.91
N LEU A 13 -16.35 -14.05 10.47
CA LEU A 13 -15.08 -14.47 11.05
C LEU A 13 -15.33 -15.04 12.45
N HIS A 14 -14.95 -16.28 12.71
CA HIS A 14 -14.95 -16.86 14.05
C HIS A 14 -13.80 -16.27 14.87
N ILE A 15 -14.13 -15.49 15.90
CA ILE A 15 -13.14 -14.81 16.74
C ILE A 15 -12.68 -15.71 17.88
N GLY A 16 -13.59 -16.51 18.44
CA GLY A 16 -13.32 -17.37 19.59
C GLY A 16 -14.59 -17.83 20.29
N LYS A 17 -14.47 -18.15 21.57
CA LYS A 17 -15.56 -18.55 22.43
C LYS A 17 -15.72 -17.60 23.61
N GLY A 18 -16.92 -17.36 24.04
CA GLY A 18 -17.24 -16.50 25.19
C GLY A 18 -18.60 -16.77 25.76
N TYR A 19 -18.97 -16.00 26.79
CA TYR A 19 -20.27 -16.06 27.44
C TYR A 19 -21.15 -14.89 27.02
N ALA A 20 -22.46 -15.14 26.85
CA ALA A 20 -23.43 -14.05 26.73
C ALA A 20 -23.59 -13.34 28.09
N LEU A 21 -23.37 -12.01 28.10
CA LEU A 21 -23.45 -11.23 29.34
C LEU A 21 -24.90 -10.97 29.82
N ASP A 22 -25.86 -11.15 28.94
CA ASP A 22 -27.30 -10.97 29.17
C ASP A 22 -28.01 -12.23 29.69
N ASP A 23 -27.34 -13.38 29.73
CA ASP A 23 -27.90 -14.64 30.22
C ASP A 23 -26.93 -15.32 31.21
N TYR A 24 -26.93 -14.82 32.43
CA TYR A 24 -26.09 -15.36 33.52
C TYR A 24 -26.46 -16.78 33.95
N THR A 25 -27.59 -17.33 33.49
CA THR A 25 -28.06 -18.66 33.85
C THR A 25 -27.49 -19.77 33.01
N LYS A 26 -26.97 -19.42 31.80
CA LYS A 26 -26.38 -20.37 30.88
C LYS A 26 -24.86 -20.19 30.82
N GLN A 27 -24.15 -20.98 31.63
CA GLN A 27 -22.69 -21.07 31.63
C GLN A 27 -22.13 -21.79 30.36
N ASN A 28 -22.79 -21.65 29.23
CA ASN A 28 -22.36 -22.27 27.98
C ASN A 28 -21.45 -21.35 27.20
N PHE A 29 -20.27 -21.86 26.83
CA PHE A 29 -19.41 -21.20 25.86
C PHE A 29 -20.11 -21.13 24.49
N LEU A 30 -20.29 -19.92 23.99
CA LEU A 30 -20.84 -19.65 22.67
C LEU A 30 -19.72 -19.31 21.72
N ASP A 31 -19.81 -19.79 20.48
CA ASP A 31 -18.92 -19.34 19.43
C ASP A 31 -19.25 -17.88 19.07
N ILE A 32 -18.22 -17.03 19.05
CA ILE A 32 -18.34 -15.60 18.76
C ILE A 32 -17.89 -15.37 17.32
N PHE A 33 -18.78 -14.78 16.53
CA PHE A 33 -18.53 -14.42 15.15
C PHE A 33 -18.62 -12.92 14.92
N GLN A 34 -17.66 -12.37 14.23
CA GLN A 34 -17.76 -11.04 13.62
C GLN A 34 -18.42 -11.21 12.25
N LYS A 35 -19.64 -10.71 12.09
CA LYS A 35 -20.36 -10.77 10.79
C LYS A 35 -19.61 -9.99 9.71
N ASP A 36 -19.60 -10.49 8.47
CA ASP A 36 -18.94 -9.80 7.35
C ASP A 36 -19.48 -8.37 7.15
N ALA A 37 -20.78 -8.14 7.43
CA ALA A 37 -21.36 -6.79 7.39
C ALA A 37 -20.68 -5.82 8.39
N ASN A 38 -20.27 -6.30 9.56
CA ASN A 38 -19.61 -5.48 10.59
C ASN A 38 -18.12 -5.23 10.26
N ARG A 39 -17.51 -6.11 9.47
CA ARG A 39 -16.12 -5.94 9.02
C ARG A 39 -15.90 -4.73 8.10
N ARG A 40 -16.96 -4.22 7.49
CA ARG A 40 -16.92 -2.97 6.69
C ARG A 40 -16.52 -1.75 7.52
N GLY A 41 -16.74 -1.77 8.84
CA GLY A 41 -16.31 -0.73 9.76
C GLY A 41 -14.88 -0.88 10.28
N HIS A 42 -14.13 -1.82 9.68
CA HIS A 42 -12.76 -2.16 10.05
C HIS A 42 -12.62 -2.78 11.45
N THR A 43 -11.42 -3.27 11.78
CA THR A 43 -11.16 -3.91 13.08
C THR A 43 -9.82 -3.41 13.62
N LEU A 44 -9.83 -2.87 14.82
CA LEU A 44 -8.63 -2.42 15.50
C LEU A 44 -8.35 -3.30 16.71
N VAL A 45 -7.14 -3.88 16.77
CA VAL A 45 -6.72 -4.79 17.85
C VAL A 45 -5.66 -4.12 18.70
N PHE A 46 -6.03 -3.80 19.95
CA PHE A 46 -5.12 -3.24 20.95
C PHE A 46 -4.65 -4.31 21.92
N GLY A 47 -3.43 -4.18 22.38
CA GLY A 47 -2.88 -5.01 23.43
C GLY A 47 -1.37 -4.85 23.58
N THR A 48 -0.85 -5.18 24.74
CA THR A 48 0.59 -5.24 25.02
C THR A 48 1.25 -6.40 24.27
N THR A 49 2.55 -6.57 24.39
CA THR A 49 3.25 -7.73 23.86
C THR A 49 2.78 -9.03 24.54
N ARG A 50 2.77 -10.14 23.78
CA ARG A 50 2.44 -11.51 24.26
C ARG A 50 0.99 -11.74 24.74
N VAL A 51 0.04 -10.81 24.46
CA VAL A 51 -1.37 -11.01 24.80
C VAL A 51 -2.20 -11.74 23.74
N GLY A 52 -1.57 -12.23 22.67
CA GLY A 52 -2.24 -13.03 21.63
C GLY A 52 -2.70 -12.27 20.39
N LYS A 53 -2.30 -10.99 20.19
CA LYS A 53 -2.68 -10.23 18.98
C LYS A 53 -2.36 -10.98 17.68
N THR A 54 -1.15 -11.49 17.54
CA THR A 54 -0.72 -12.25 16.35
C THR A 54 -1.57 -13.51 16.15
N ARG A 55 -1.95 -14.21 17.23
CA ARG A 55 -2.82 -15.39 17.13
C ARG A 55 -4.24 -15.05 16.65
N LEU A 56 -4.77 -13.91 17.07
CA LEU A 56 -6.08 -13.42 16.60
C LEU A 56 -6.00 -13.07 15.11
N VAL A 57 -4.95 -12.34 14.69
CA VAL A 57 -4.69 -12.00 13.30
C VAL A 57 -4.52 -13.27 12.45
N GLU A 58 -3.72 -14.23 12.90
CA GLU A 58 -3.50 -15.52 12.23
C GLU A 58 -4.82 -16.28 12.04
N ASN A 59 -5.66 -16.36 13.09
CA ASN A 59 -6.96 -17.02 13.01
C ASN A 59 -7.88 -16.36 11.97
N GLY A 60 -7.89 -15.03 11.89
CA GLY A 60 -8.66 -14.30 10.90
C GLY A 60 -8.15 -14.54 9.48
N LEU A 61 -6.86 -14.44 9.31
CA LEU A 61 -6.14 -14.63 8.05
C LEU A 61 -6.40 -16.01 7.43
N ILE A 62 -6.28 -17.08 8.24
CA ILE A 62 -6.56 -18.46 7.80
C ILE A 62 -8.00 -18.60 7.28
N GLN A 63 -8.96 -18.02 7.99
CA GLN A 63 -10.36 -18.10 7.60
C GLN A 63 -10.65 -17.29 6.32
N ASP A 64 -10.02 -16.12 6.16
CA ASP A 64 -10.20 -15.29 4.96
C ASP A 64 -9.60 -15.95 3.72
N ILE A 65 -8.40 -16.54 3.83
CA ILE A 65 -7.81 -17.30 2.74
C ILE A 65 -8.69 -18.50 2.34
N ARG A 66 -9.18 -19.28 3.32
CA ARG A 66 -10.07 -20.42 3.09
C ARG A 66 -11.41 -20.02 2.48
N SER A 67 -11.90 -18.85 2.81
CA SER A 67 -13.16 -18.32 2.23
C SER A 67 -12.99 -17.69 0.85
N GLY A 68 -11.79 -17.73 0.29
CA GLY A 68 -11.48 -17.23 -1.06
C GLY A 68 -11.26 -15.74 -1.15
N LYS A 69 -11.13 -15.00 -0.03
CA LYS A 69 -10.90 -13.55 -0.06
C LYS A 69 -9.48 -13.22 -0.52
N ASN A 70 -9.32 -12.04 -1.11
CA ASN A 70 -8.02 -11.44 -1.35
C ASN A 70 -7.43 -10.92 -0.04
N VAL A 71 -6.13 -11.10 0.15
CA VAL A 71 -5.49 -10.77 1.42
C VAL A 71 -4.19 -10.01 1.21
N VAL A 72 -3.96 -8.98 2.02
CA VAL A 72 -2.68 -8.29 2.16
C VAL A 72 -2.23 -8.43 3.60
N ILE A 73 -1.00 -8.90 3.79
CA ILE A 73 -0.37 -8.98 5.09
C ILE A 73 0.89 -8.11 5.07
N ILE A 74 0.98 -7.14 5.98
CA ILE A 74 2.23 -6.41 6.22
C ILE A 74 2.79 -6.87 7.56
N ASP A 75 3.87 -7.65 7.49
CA ASP A 75 4.62 -8.18 8.61
C ASP A 75 6.01 -7.54 8.68
N PRO A 76 6.21 -6.54 9.56
CA PRO A 76 7.51 -5.89 9.70
C PRO A 76 8.56 -6.75 10.43
N LYS A 77 8.18 -7.87 11.04
CA LYS A 77 9.05 -8.70 11.87
C LYS A 77 9.72 -9.87 11.13
N ILE A 78 9.21 -10.22 9.94
CA ILE A 78 9.58 -11.44 9.21
C ILE A 78 9.26 -12.69 10.05
N ASP A 79 7.97 -12.88 10.35
CA ASP A 79 7.49 -14.09 11.04
C ASP A 79 7.43 -15.25 10.03
N ILE A 80 8.44 -16.12 10.10
CA ILE A 80 8.57 -17.29 9.21
C ILE A 80 7.43 -18.29 9.49
N GLU A 81 6.99 -18.43 10.74
CA GLU A 81 5.90 -19.35 11.10
C GLU A 81 4.59 -18.86 10.50
N LEU A 82 4.32 -17.57 10.60
CA LEU A 82 3.12 -16.97 9.99
C LEU A 82 3.11 -17.17 8.47
N PHE A 83 4.23 -16.91 7.80
CA PHE A 83 4.33 -17.14 6.35
C PHE A 83 4.13 -18.60 5.97
N SER A 84 4.77 -19.53 6.69
CA SER A 84 4.63 -20.98 6.44
C SER A 84 3.18 -21.41 6.56
N ARG A 85 2.44 -20.93 7.57
CA ARG A 85 1.02 -21.21 7.73
C ARG A 85 0.16 -20.63 6.61
N VAL A 86 0.45 -19.38 6.18
CA VAL A 86 -0.23 -18.77 5.04
C VAL A 86 -0.03 -19.62 3.78
N PHE A 87 1.18 -20.06 3.53
CA PHE A 87 1.50 -20.91 2.39
C PHE A 87 0.78 -22.28 2.45
N GLU A 88 0.83 -22.94 3.61
CA GLU A 88 0.14 -24.23 3.84
C GLU A 88 -1.38 -24.09 3.58
N ILE A 89 -2.02 -23.06 4.12
CA ILE A 89 -3.45 -22.83 3.96
C ILE A 89 -3.80 -22.50 2.52
N ALA A 90 -3.05 -21.60 1.88
CA ALA A 90 -3.26 -21.27 0.48
C ALA A 90 -3.11 -22.51 -0.42
N SER A 91 -2.07 -23.33 -0.18
CA SER A 91 -1.85 -24.60 -0.91
C SER A 91 -2.98 -25.59 -0.68
N SER A 92 -3.48 -25.72 0.55
CA SER A 92 -4.61 -26.61 0.86
C SER A 92 -5.92 -26.21 0.15
N CYS A 93 -6.01 -24.96 -0.29
CA CYS A 93 -7.14 -24.41 -1.05
C CYS A 93 -6.86 -24.29 -2.55
N GLY A 94 -5.67 -24.73 -3.04
CA GLY A 94 -5.25 -24.59 -4.44
C GLY A 94 -4.94 -23.15 -4.85
N ARG A 95 -4.57 -22.26 -3.87
CA ARG A 95 -4.34 -20.83 -4.04
C ARG A 95 -2.88 -20.42 -3.90
N GLU A 96 -1.94 -21.36 -3.85
CA GLU A 96 -0.50 -21.08 -3.73
C GLU A 96 0.02 -20.18 -4.87
N HIS A 97 -0.55 -20.32 -6.07
CA HIS A 97 -0.24 -19.50 -7.24
C HIS A 97 -0.73 -18.06 -7.16
N GLU A 98 -1.53 -17.73 -6.14
CA GLU A 98 -2.01 -16.38 -5.86
C GLU A 98 -1.07 -15.61 -4.92
N ILE A 99 -0.08 -16.29 -4.33
CA ILE A 99 0.83 -15.70 -3.36
C ILE A 99 1.90 -14.86 -4.06
N THR A 100 1.96 -13.59 -3.70
CA THR A 100 3.04 -12.66 -4.01
C THR A 100 3.80 -12.38 -2.72
N LEU A 101 5.01 -12.93 -2.57
CA LEU A 101 5.88 -12.67 -1.42
C LEU A 101 6.80 -11.49 -1.74
N ILE A 102 6.74 -10.45 -0.92
CA ILE A 102 7.70 -9.35 -0.89
C ILE A 102 8.57 -9.54 0.34
N ASN A 103 9.87 -9.77 0.13
CA ASN A 103 10.82 -9.95 1.22
C ASN A 103 12.07 -9.09 0.99
N SER A 104 12.20 -8.02 1.78
CA SER A 104 13.33 -7.09 1.68
C SER A 104 14.62 -7.61 2.30
N LEU A 105 14.60 -8.74 3.03
CA LEU A 105 15.81 -9.36 3.55
C LEU A 105 16.46 -10.27 2.50
N THR A 106 15.66 -10.99 1.74
CA THR A 106 16.10 -11.95 0.72
C THR A 106 15.52 -11.62 -0.66
N PRO A 107 16.02 -10.56 -1.35
CA PRO A 107 15.43 -10.08 -2.61
C PRO A 107 15.38 -11.13 -3.72
N ASN A 108 16.30 -12.10 -3.70
CA ASN A 108 16.35 -13.19 -4.68
C ASN A 108 15.17 -14.17 -4.57
N MET A 109 14.53 -14.23 -3.40
CA MET A 109 13.33 -15.03 -3.15
C MET A 109 12.05 -14.22 -3.16
N SER A 110 12.15 -12.92 -3.43
CA SER A 110 11.06 -11.96 -3.42
C SER A 110 10.52 -11.74 -4.81
N ALA A 111 9.21 -11.60 -4.92
CA ALA A 111 8.60 -10.96 -6.08
C ALA A 111 9.08 -9.50 -6.16
N LYS A 112 9.12 -8.96 -7.37
CA LYS A 112 9.49 -7.58 -7.64
C LYS A 112 8.25 -6.85 -8.15
N ILE A 113 7.89 -5.76 -7.48
CA ILE A 113 6.71 -4.98 -7.84
C ILE A 113 7.06 -3.52 -8.05
N ASN A 114 6.39 -2.89 -9.02
CA ASN A 114 6.46 -1.45 -9.22
C ASN A 114 5.25 -0.79 -8.54
N PRO A 115 5.41 -0.05 -7.44
CA PRO A 115 4.30 0.67 -6.81
C PRO A 115 3.73 1.79 -7.67
N PHE A 116 4.44 2.22 -8.71
CA PHE A 116 4.07 3.29 -9.63
C PHE A 116 3.57 2.78 -10.98
N ALA A 117 3.30 1.48 -11.10
CA ALA A 117 2.50 0.94 -12.19
C ALA A 117 1.00 1.09 -11.88
N ASN A 118 0.17 1.01 -12.92
CA ASN A 118 -1.29 0.94 -12.79
C ASN A 118 -1.96 2.16 -12.14
N TYR A 119 -1.40 3.37 -12.27
CA TYR A 119 -2.09 4.59 -11.84
C TYR A 119 -2.91 5.23 -12.99
N TYR A 120 -3.95 5.96 -12.64
CA TYR A 120 -4.81 6.69 -13.59
C TYR A 120 -4.40 8.16 -13.69
N THR A 121 -4.13 8.79 -12.55
CA THR A 121 -3.75 10.21 -12.47
C THR A 121 -2.34 10.38 -11.89
N PRO A 122 -1.63 11.46 -12.22
CA PRO A 122 -0.31 11.75 -11.67
C PRO A 122 -0.28 11.89 -10.14
N GLU A 123 -1.43 12.23 -9.53
CA GLU A 123 -1.57 12.41 -8.08
C GLU A 123 -1.36 11.10 -7.32
N GLU A 124 -1.67 9.95 -7.93
CA GLU A 124 -1.50 8.65 -7.28
C GLU A 124 -0.02 8.35 -6.99
N PRO A 125 0.90 8.34 -7.98
CA PRO A 125 2.32 8.12 -7.69
C PRO A 125 2.94 9.24 -6.84
N ILE A 126 2.46 10.50 -6.94
CA ILE A 126 2.86 11.56 -6.02
C ILE A 126 2.51 11.17 -4.58
N SER A 127 1.28 10.73 -4.34
CA SER A 127 0.82 10.29 -3.01
C SER A 127 1.62 9.09 -2.48
N HIS A 128 2.01 8.14 -3.34
CA HIS A 128 2.83 7.00 -2.92
C HIS A 128 4.23 7.44 -2.44
N ILE A 129 4.84 8.40 -3.12
CA ILE A 129 6.11 8.98 -2.69
C ILE A 129 5.92 9.75 -1.38
N MET A 130 4.89 10.60 -1.32
CA MET A 130 4.63 11.45 -0.16
C MET A 130 4.23 10.65 1.09
N ALA A 131 3.64 9.46 0.95
CA ALA A 131 3.39 8.56 2.07
C ALA A 131 4.68 8.15 2.83
N THR A 132 5.85 8.27 2.19
CA THR A 132 7.16 7.96 2.80
C THR A 132 7.82 9.16 3.46
N VAL A 133 7.37 10.38 3.14
CA VAL A 133 7.93 11.62 3.65
C VAL A 133 7.29 11.95 5.01
N PRO A 134 8.08 12.18 6.07
CA PRO A 134 7.54 12.61 7.35
C PRO A 134 6.76 13.93 7.23
N SER A 135 5.58 13.99 7.84
CA SER A 135 4.70 15.18 7.85
C SER A 135 4.80 16.01 9.15
N THR A 136 5.87 15.80 9.94
CA THR A 136 6.07 16.48 11.22
C THR A 136 6.41 17.97 11.08
N ASP A 137 6.92 18.38 9.92
CA ASP A 137 7.22 19.76 9.59
C ASP A 137 6.56 20.09 8.25
N GLU A 138 5.57 20.97 8.30
CA GLU A 138 4.74 21.33 7.15
C GLU A 138 5.54 22.00 6.03
N PHE A 139 6.53 22.81 6.36
CA PHE A 139 7.37 23.48 5.37
C PHE A 139 8.15 22.45 4.52
N PHE A 140 8.88 21.55 5.17
CA PHE A 140 9.64 20.52 4.45
C PHE A 140 8.75 19.53 3.71
N TYR A 141 7.55 19.25 4.26
CA TYR A 141 6.57 18.41 3.58
C TYR A 141 6.06 19.07 2.29
N ASN A 142 5.72 20.37 2.33
CA ASN A 142 5.25 21.10 1.15
C ASN A 142 6.34 21.20 0.08
N VAL A 143 7.59 21.51 0.45
CA VAL A 143 8.72 21.51 -0.50
C VAL A 143 8.92 20.12 -1.15
N ALA A 144 8.78 19.05 -0.38
CA ALA A 144 8.86 17.69 -0.90
C ALA A 144 7.70 17.39 -1.85
N TYR A 145 6.49 17.86 -1.52
CA TYR A 145 5.32 17.70 -2.37
C TYR A 145 5.46 18.43 -3.71
N ASP A 146 5.87 19.69 -3.70
CA ASP A 146 6.07 20.50 -4.90
C ASP A 146 7.17 19.90 -5.78
N THR A 147 8.30 19.54 -5.18
CA THR A 147 9.42 18.87 -5.88
C THR A 147 8.97 17.55 -6.52
N THR A 148 8.22 16.73 -5.79
CA THR A 148 7.69 15.46 -6.29
C THR A 148 6.71 15.68 -7.43
N THR A 149 5.84 16.67 -7.31
CA THR A 149 4.83 17.03 -8.32
C THR A 149 5.48 17.42 -9.64
N VAL A 150 6.47 18.30 -9.58
CA VAL A 150 7.22 18.76 -10.77
C VAL A 150 7.92 17.60 -11.47
N ILE A 151 8.62 16.75 -10.72
CA ILE A 151 9.35 15.60 -11.28
C ILE A 151 8.36 14.60 -11.90
N VAL A 152 7.32 14.21 -11.19
CA VAL A 152 6.37 13.18 -11.66
C VAL A 152 5.64 13.67 -12.92
N ARG A 153 5.08 14.88 -12.89
CA ARG A 153 4.35 15.43 -14.05
C ARG A 153 5.26 15.65 -15.24
N GLY A 154 6.48 16.19 -15.02
CA GLY A 154 7.46 16.37 -16.07
C GLY A 154 7.90 15.06 -16.69
N MET A 155 8.19 14.04 -15.88
CA MET A 155 8.55 12.70 -16.38
C MET A 155 7.42 12.07 -17.21
N ILE A 156 6.18 12.12 -16.72
CA ILE A 156 5.01 11.57 -17.43
C ILE A 156 4.87 12.26 -18.79
N LYS A 157 4.98 13.60 -18.82
CA LYS A 157 4.89 14.37 -20.05
C LYS A 157 5.96 13.94 -21.06
N LEU A 158 7.22 13.90 -20.64
CA LEU A 158 8.33 13.49 -21.51
C LEU A 158 8.18 12.05 -22.03
N ARG A 159 7.68 11.13 -21.23
CA ARG A 159 7.45 9.73 -21.63
C ARG A 159 6.36 9.62 -22.69
N LEU A 160 5.22 10.26 -22.44
CA LEU A 160 4.09 10.25 -23.39
C LEU A 160 4.47 10.86 -24.74
N GLU A 161 5.20 11.97 -24.75
CA GLU A 161 5.67 12.61 -25.98
C GLU A 161 6.73 11.78 -26.74
N ALA A 162 7.48 10.95 -25.98
CA ALA A 162 8.40 9.99 -26.59
C ALA A 162 7.70 8.71 -27.09
N GLY A 163 6.37 8.63 -27.05
CA GLY A 163 5.60 7.44 -27.44
C GLY A 163 5.74 6.26 -26.46
N MET A 164 6.21 6.51 -25.25
CA MET A 164 6.33 5.51 -24.20
C MET A 164 5.05 5.48 -23.36
N ASP A 165 4.84 4.38 -22.59
CA ASP A 165 3.81 4.39 -21.57
C ASP A 165 4.12 5.42 -20.46
N LYS A 166 3.09 5.83 -19.71
CA LYS A 166 3.21 6.82 -18.64
C LYS A 166 3.90 6.27 -17.38
N TYR A 167 4.00 4.97 -17.22
CA TYR A 167 4.48 4.33 -15.99
C TYR A 167 6.01 4.44 -15.87
N PHE A 168 6.47 4.73 -14.68
CA PHE A 168 7.87 4.85 -14.31
C PHE A 168 8.15 4.04 -13.05
N ASN A 169 9.41 3.97 -12.63
CA ASN A 169 9.80 3.35 -11.37
C ASN A 169 10.61 4.33 -10.50
N LEU A 170 10.97 3.91 -9.29
CA LEU A 170 11.73 4.78 -8.37
C LEU A 170 13.12 5.16 -8.90
N ASP A 171 13.78 4.27 -9.62
CA ASP A 171 15.08 4.59 -10.24
C ASP A 171 14.94 5.70 -11.30
N ASP A 172 13.82 5.72 -12.03
CA ASP A 172 13.53 6.79 -12.99
C ASP A 172 13.28 8.13 -12.26
N PHE A 173 12.50 8.12 -11.18
CA PHE A 173 12.26 9.30 -10.37
C PHE A 173 13.57 9.84 -9.76
N MET A 174 14.42 8.96 -9.23
CA MET A 174 15.68 9.33 -8.60
C MET A 174 16.65 10.06 -9.57
N LYS A 175 16.60 9.76 -10.86
CA LYS A 175 17.43 10.44 -11.89
C LYS A 175 17.16 11.94 -11.99
N TRP A 176 15.92 12.37 -11.72
CA TRP A 176 15.48 13.76 -11.83
C TRP A 176 15.60 14.56 -10.52
N LEU A 177 15.85 13.90 -9.41
CA LEU A 177 15.90 14.51 -8.07
C LEU A 177 17.09 15.48 -7.83
N PRO A 178 18.28 15.33 -8.45
CA PRO A 178 19.38 16.29 -8.29
C PRO A 178 19.02 17.67 -8.86
N TYR A 179 19.40 18.75 -8.16
CA TYR A 179 19.13 20.14 -8.57
C TYR A 179 19.50 20.44 -10.04
N GLY A 180 20.70 20.01 -10.50
CA GLY A 180 21.13 20.23 -11.88
C GLY A 180 20.26 19.56 -12.95
N LYS A 181 19.39 18.64 -12.57
CA LYS A 181 18.47 17.96 -13.48
C LYS A 181 17.21 18.78 -13.78
N PHE A 182 16.89 19.77 -12.96
CA PHE A 182 15.74 20.64 -13.22
C PHE A 182 15.95 21.51 -14.46
N GLN A 183 17.17 21.99 -14.71
CA GLN A 183 17.45 22.70 -15.97
C GLN A 183 17.26 21.80 -17.19
N GLU A 184 17.76 20.56 -17.14
CA GLU A 184 17.54 19.59 -18.23
C GLU A 184 16.04 19.29 -18.43
N LEU A 185 15.27 19.15 -17.33
CA LEU A 185 13.83 18.92 -17.39
C LEU A 185 13.12 20.10 -18.04
N LYS A 186 13.46 21.34 -17.64
CA LYS A 186 12.93 22.57 -18.22
C LYS A 186 13.23 22.65 -19.71
N ASP A 187 14.47 22.44 -20.12
CA ASP A 187 14.89 22.53 -21.53
C ASP A 187 14.13 21.53 -22.41
N ARG A 188 13.91 20.31 -21.91
CA ARG A 188 13.11 19.31 -22.61
C ARG A 188 11.62 19.68 -22.70
N LEU A 189 11.03 20.20 -21.60
CA LEU A 189 9.62 20.60 -21.56
C LEU A 189 9.34 21.84 -22.41
N SER A 190 10.32 22.74 -22.60
CA SER A 190 10.19 23.95 -23.42
C SER A 190 9.95 23.66 -24.91
N ASN A 191 10.15 22.41 -25.36
CA ASN A 191 9.78 21.98 -26.70
C ASN A 191 8.27 21.82 -26.91
N PHE A 192 7.49 21.76 -25.81
CA PHE A 192 6.04 21.61 -25.85
C PHE A 192 5.35 22.95 -25.57
N LYS A 193 4.38 23.30 -26.41
CA LYS A 193 3.64 24.58 -26.34
C LYS A 193 2.22 24.34 -25.80
N ASP A 194 2.13 23.71 -24.64
CA ASP A 194 0.85 23.47 -23.98
C ASP A 194 0.87 24.05 -22.56
N LYS A 195 -0.30 24.36 -22.04
CA LYS A 195 -0.48 25.00 -20.75
C LYS A 195 0.10 24.21 -19.58
N ASP A 196 0.03 22.88 -19.66
CA ASP A 196 0.55 22.01 -18.57
C ASP A 196 2.07 22.08 -18.51
N SER A 197 2.73 22.06 -19.67
CA SER A 197 4.20 22.23 -19.76
C SER A 197 4.62 23.62 -19.25
N GLU A 198 3.90 24.68 -19.61
CA GLU A 198 4.17 26.04 -19.13
C GLU A 198 4.08 26.14 -17.59
N LEU A 199 3.05 25.52 -16.99
CA LEU A 199 2.88 25.50 -15.54
C LEU A 199 4.02 24.73 -14.84
N ILE A 200 4.41 23.57 -15.37
CA ILE A 200 5.52 22.80 -14.81
C ILE A 200 6.83 23.58 -14.93
N ILE A 201 7.08 24.24 -16.06
CA ILE A 201 8.26 25.09 -16.28
C ILE A 201 8.31 26.22 -15.26
N GLY A 202 7.18 26.90 -14.99
CA GLY A 202 7.12 27.95 -13.97
C GLY A 202 7.53 27.44 -12.59
N GLN A 203 7.03 26.27 -12.20
CA GLN A 203 7.43 25.64 -10.92
C GLN A 203 8.92 25.23 -10.90
N ILE A 204 9.48 24.83 -12.05
CA ILE A 204 10.91 24.55 -12.15
C ILE A 204 11.72 25.83 -11.98
N ASP A 205 11.26 26.96 -12.55
CA ASP A 205 11.95 28.24 -12.42
C ASP A 205 12.00 28.68 -10.95
N ASP A 206 10.93 28.54 -10.20
CA ASP A 206 10.92 28.82 -8.75
C ASP A 206 11.97 27.95 -7.99
N ILE A 207 12.14 26.69 -8.38
CA ILE A 207 13.15 25.80 -7.79
C ILE A 207 14.56 26.28 -8.19
N LEU A 208 14.81 26.62 -9.44
CA LEU A 208 16.10 27.06 -9.94
C LEU A 208 16.50 28.43 -9.35
N ASP A 209 15.57 29.35 -9.22
CA ASP A 209 15.77 30.68 -8.64
C ASP A 209 16.10 30.61 -7.14
N SER A 210 15.64 29.59 -6.43
CA SER A 210 15.98 29.36 -5.02
C SER A 210 17.47 29.04 -4.79
N GLY A 211 18.18 28.59 -5.81
CA GLY A 211 19.58 28.23 -5.78
C GLY A 211 19.86 26.82 -5.22
N ALA A 212 20.98 26.25 -5.67
CA ALA A 212 21.33 24.86 -5.38
C ALA A 212 21.55 24.57 -3.89
N GLU A 213 22.17 25.51 -3.17
CA GLU A 213 22.45 25.33 -1.73
C GLU A 213 21.15 25.24 -0.93
N TYR A 214 20.26 26.20 -1.15
CA TYR A 214 18.95 26.23 -0.49
C TYR A 214 18.12 24.99 -0.85
N PHE A 215 17.96 24.68 -2.13
CA PHE A 215 17.23 23.51 -2.58
C PHE A 215 17.77 22.21 -1.97
N ASN A 216 19.10 22.02 -1.95
CA ASN A 216 19.71 20.83 -1.36
C ASN A 216 19.43 20.70 0.14
N LYS A 217 19.33 21.84 0.85
CA LYS A 217 18.99 21.87 2.28
C LYS A 217 17.53 21.46 2.50
N VAL A 218 16.60 22.08 1.78
CA VAL A 218 15.15 21.89 2.01
C VAL A 218 14.62 20.58 1.45
N SER A 219 15.21 20.06 0.36
CA SER A 219 14.82 18.76 -0.24
C SER A 219 15.47 17.54 0.43
N LYS A 220 16.27 17.73 1.49
CA LYS A 220 17.02 16.64 2.14
C LYS A 220 16.11 15.52 2.66
N THR A 221 14.94 15.85 3.18
CA THR A 221 13.97 14.89 3.71
C THR A 221 13.45 13.97 2.59
N LEU A 222 13.03 14.54 1.46
CA LEU A 222 12.59 13.77 0.28
C LEU A 222 13.73 12.90 -0.26
N LYS A 223 14.92 13.46 -0.44
CA LYS A 223 16.10 12.71 -0.92
C LYS A 223 16.41 11.52 -0.02
N SER A 224 16.38 11.73 1.31
CA SER A 224 16.62 10.65 2.27
C SER A 224 15.57 9.54 2.17
N ALA A 225 14.29 9.90 2.01
CA ALA A 225 13.21 8.91 1.84
C ALA A 225 13.39 8.06 0.57
N ILE A 226 13.65 8.71 -0.56
CA ILE A 226 13.85 8.02 -1.85
C ILE A 226 15.10 7.13 -1.79
N ILE A 227 16.21 7.60 -1.22
CA ILE A 227 17.43 6.80 -1.06
C ILE A 227 17.16 5.53 -0.24
N GLN A 228 16.38 5.61 0.84
CA GLN A 228 16.02 4.45 1.66
C GLN A 228 15.22 3.39 0.88
N LEU A 229 14.43 3.81 -0.10
CA LEU A 229 13.60 2.93 -0.93
C LEU A 229 14.34 2.40 -2.17
N THR A 230 15.38 3.08 -2.63
CA THR A 230 16.08 2.71 -3.88
C THR A 230 17.37 1.96 -3.67
N LEU A 231 18.00 2.11 -2.51
CA LEU A 231 19.26 1.42 -2.21
C LEU A 231 19.05 0.10 -1.47
N GLY A 232 20.03 -0.77 -1.60
CA GLY A 232 20.06 -2.08 -0.93
C GLY A 232 18.93 -3.00 -1.37
N ASN A 233 18.60 -3.93 -0.50
CA ASN A 233 17.63 -4.99 -0.76
C ASN A 233 16.21 -4.49 -1.05
N THR A 234 15.78 -3.43 -0.38
CA THR A 234 14.45 -2.82 -0.64
C THR A 234 14.38 -2.31 -2.08
N GLY A 235 15.44 -1.64 -2.56
CA GLY A 235 15.51 -1.15 -3.93
C GLY A 235 15.46 -2.26 -4.98
N GLU A 236 16.05 -3.43 -4.70
CA GLU A 236 15.96 -4.58 -5.60
C GLU A 236 14.53 -5.10 -5.77
N VAL A 237 13.69 -4.91 -4.75
CA VAL A 237 12.31 -5.40 -4.73
C VAL A 237 11.33 -4.42 -5.38
N ILE A 238 11.47 -3.10 -5.12
CA ILE A 238 10.45 -2.11 -5.54
C ILE A 238 10.96 -1.01 -6.47
N ALA A 239 12.28 -0.77 -6.56
CA ALA A 239 12.77 0.40 -7.28
C ALA A 239 12.89 0.21 -8.80
N ARG A 240 13.13 -1.02 -9.26
CA ARG A 240 13.48 -1.33 -10.65
C ARG A 240 12.44 -2.11 -11.42
N ALA A 241 11.44 -2.64 -10.74
CA ALA A 241 10.37 -3.38 -11.38
C ALA A 241 9.59 -2.49 -12.36
N LYS A 242 9.03 -3.09 -13.41
CA LYS A 242 8.23 -2.38 -14.41
C LYS A 242 6.73 -2.57 -14.21
N THR A 243 6.33 -3.70 -13.65
CA THR A 243 4.94 -4.14 -13.52
C THR A 243 4.56 -4.38 -12.05
N ASN A 244 3.26 -4.52 -11.81
CA ASN A 244 2.72 -4.88 -10.51
C ASN A 244 1.63 -5.93 -10.67
N GLU A 245 2.05 -7.19 -10.74
CA GLU A 245 1.13 -8.31 -10.95
C GLU A 245 0.05 -8.40 -9.87
N PHE A 246 0.35 -8.03 -8.62
CA PHE A 246 -0.64 -8.05 -7.54
C PHE A 246 -1.79 -7.07 -7.83
N LEU A 247 -1.49 -5.82 -8.22
CA LEU A 247 -2.52 -4.87 -8.61
C LEU A 247 -3.29 -5.31 -9.86
N ASP A 248 -2.58 -5.84 -10.86
CA ASP A 248 -3.20 -6.35 -12.09
C ASP A 248 -4.25 -7.43 -11.77
N ARG A 249 -3.92 -8.35 -10.87
CA ARG A 249 -4.84 -9.41 -10.44
C ARG A 249 -6.07 -8.83 -9.74
N LEU A 250 -5.90 -7.86 -8.83
CA LEU A 250 -7.01 -7.21 -8.14
C LEU A 250 -7.93 -6.45 -9.09
N GLU A 251 -7.37 -5.71 -10.06
CA GLU A 251 -8.15 -4.96 -11.06
C GLU A 251 -8.94 -5.86 -12.00
N GLN A 252 -8.42 -7.07 -12.26
CA GLN A 252 -9.07 -8.11 -13.07
C GLN A 252 -10.07 -8.97 -12.28
N GLY A 253 -10.30 -8.68 -10.99
CA GLY A 253 -11.18 -9.48 -10.14
C GLY A 253 -10.66 -10.88 -9.83
N LYS A 254 -9.35 -11.11 -9.95
CA LYS A 254 -8.70 -12.40 -9.68
C LYS A 254 -8.29 -12.53 -8.22
N GLY A 255 -8.10 -13.79 -7.78
CA GLY A 255 -7.54 -14.08 -6.46
C GLY A 255 -6.10 -13.55 -6.31
N ALA A 256 -5.78 -12.93 -5.17
CA ALA A 256 -4.46 -12.38 -4.88
C ALA A 256 -4.17 -12.41 -3.37
N ILE A 257 -2.98 -12.86 -2.99
CA ILE A 257 -2.48 -12.89 -1.61
C ILE A 257 -1.11 -12.19 -1.63
N LEU A 258 -1.02 -11.00 -1.03
CA LEU A 258 0.24 -10.28 -0.89
C LEU A 258 0.78 -10.45 0.53
N PHE A 259 1.96 -11.02 0.67
CA PHE A 259 2.67 -11.12 1.94
C PHE A 259 3.93 -10.26 1.90
N VAL A 260 4.01 -9.26 2.78
CA VAL A 260 5.11 -8.29 2.85
C VAL A 260 5.90 -8.48 4.12
N GLN A 261 7.14 -8.91 3.98
CA GLN A 261 8.13 -9.05 5.05
C GLN A 261 9.20 -7.97 4.90
N SER A 262 9.25 -7.01 5.81
CA SER A 262 10.04 -5.80 5.60
C SER A 262 11.24 -5.61 6.53
N ALA A 263 11.57 -6.58 7.38
CA ALA A 263 12.78 -6.61 8.23
C ALA A 263 12.99 -5.38 9.13
N ALA A 264 11.95 -4.91 9.82
CA ALA A 264 12.01 -3.69 10.63
C ALA A 264 13.04 -3.72 11.77
N LEU A 265 13.35 -4.90 12.30
CA LEU A 265 14.40 -5.05 13.34
C LEU A 265 15.80 -4.71 12.82
N LEU A 266 16.06 -4.89 11.52
CA LEU A 266 17.36 -4.62 10.90
C LEU A 266 17.40 -3.27 10.20
N GLN A 267 16.29 -2.90 9.52
CA GLN A 267 16.20 -1.72 8.68
C GLN A 267 14.86 -0.98 8.92
N PRO A 268 14.61 -0.43 10.12
CA PRO A 268 13.27 0.06 10.50
C PRO A 268 12.74 1.14 9.55
N ARG A 269 13.59 2.09 9.12
CA ARG A 269 13.15 3.16 8.21
C ARG A 269 12.70 2.63 6.86
N ALA A 270 13.51 1.84 6.18
CA ALA A 270 13.17 1.26 4.88
C ALA A 270 11.95 0.33 4.97
N ALA A 271 11.87 -0.47 6.04
CA ALA A 271 10.77 -1.39 6.30
C ALA A 271 9.42 -0.68 6.43
N PHE A 272 9.35 0.37 7.23
CA PHE A 272 8.11 1.13 7.43
C PHE A 272 7.74 1.97 6.19
N MET A 273 8.72 2.53 5.48
CA MET A 273 8.48 3.22 4.21
C MET A 273 7.92 2.26 3.15
N LEU A 274 8.45 1.04 3.04
CA LEU A 274 7.91 0.00 2.16
C LEU A 274 6.45 -0.29 2.49
N GLY A 275 6.11 -0.48 3.76
CA GLY A 275 4.73 -0.68 4.21
C GLY A 275 3.82 0.48 3.81
N ARG A 276 4.26 1.73 4.00
CA ARG A 276 3.49 2.93 3.63
C ARG A 276 3.24 3.03 2.13
N VAL A 277 4.25 2.78 1.30
CA VAL A 277 4.11 2.79 -0.17
C VAL A 277 3.08 1.74 -0.60
N ILE A 278 3.15 0.53 -0.06
CA ILE A 278 2.22 -0.54 -0.41
C ILE A 278 0.78 -0.21 0.03
N VAL A 279 0.60 0.32 1.24
CA VAL A 279 -0.74 0.73 1.69
C VAL A 279 -1.27 1.89 0.85
N SER A 280 -0.44 2.89 0.52
CA SER A 280 -0.83 4.01 -0.35
C SER A 280 -1.22 3.56 -1.76
N MET A 281 -0.49 2.57 -2.32
CA MET A 281 -0.83 1.95 -3.60
C MET A 281 -2.22 1.28 -3.57
N ILE A 282 -2.53 0.57 -2.49
CA ILE A 282 -3.84 -0.06 -2.31
C ILE A 282 -4.93 1.01 -2.09
N GLN A 283 -4.62 2.06 -1.32
CA GLN A 283 -5.53 3.20 -1.11
C GLN A 283 -5.93 3.85 -2.44
N SER A 284 -5.00 4.03 -3.37
CA SER A 284 -5.31 4.56 -4.71
C SER A 284 -6.24 3.64 -5.48
N LEU A 285 -6.02 2.33 -5.44
CA LEU A 285 -6.93 1.36 -6.06
C LEU A 285 -8.34 1.41 -5.45
N VAL A 286 -8.44 1.48 -4.12
CA VAL A 286 -9.70 1.67 -3.40
C VAL A 286 -10.37 2.98 -3.85
N GLY A 287 -9.61 4.06 -3.96
CA GLY A 287 -10.10 5.36 -4.42
C GLY A 287 -10.68 5.31 -5.83
N ARG A 288 -10.00 4.63 -6.76
CA ARG A 288 -10.48 4.42 -8.13
C ARG A 288 -11.78 3.62 -8.16
N PHE A 289 -11.86 2.54 -7.37
CA PHE A 289 -13.07 1.72 -7.29
C PHE A 289 -14.23 2.50 -6.68
N TYR A 290 -13.97 3.24 -5.60
CA TYR A 290 -14.97 4.09 -4.96
C TYR A 290 -15.51 5.16 -5.92
N ALA A 291 -14.62 5.89 -6.61
CA ALA A 291 -14.99 6.95 -7.55
C ALA A 291 -15.78 6.43 -8.76
N SER A 292 -15.50 5.19 -9.20
CA SER A 292 -16.20 4.55 -10.33
C SER A 292 -17.44 3.75 -9.92
N GLY A 293 -17.80 3.71 -8.64
CA GLY A 293 -18.89 2.87 -8.11
C GLY A 293 -18.59 1.35 -8.14
N ARG A 294 -17.35 0.97 -8.47
CA ARG A 294 -16.90 -0.44 -8.47
C ARG A 294 -16.64 -0.94 -7.05
N LYS A 295 -16.66 -2.24 -6.90
CA LYS A 295 -16.28 -2.93 -5.66
C LYS A 295 -15.34 -4.07 -6.01
N PHE A 296 -14.50 -4.47 -5.07
CA PHE A 296 -13.77 -5.71 -5.22
C PHE A 296 -14.76 -6.87 -5.33
N GLU A 297 -14.70 -7.60 -6.44
CA GLU A 297 -15.56 -8.80 -6.67
C GLU A 297 -15.26 -9.86 -5.62
N ILE A 298 -13.96 -10.12 -5.40
CA ILE A 298 -13.44 -10.89 -4.27
C ILE A 298 -13.05 -9.88 -3.20
N PRO A 299 -13.70 -9.87 -2.01
CA PRO A 299 -13.36 -8.92 -0.96
C PRO A 299 -11.88 -8.91 -0.63
N LEU A 300 -11.30 -7.72 -0.44
CA LEU A 300 -9.91 -7.51 -0.06
C LEU A 300 -9.82 -7.29 1.46
N VAL A 301 -8.93 -8.00 2.13
CA VAL A 301 -8.69 -7.83 3.57
C VAL A 301 -7.23 -7.47 3.80
N LEU A 302 -6.98 -6.38 4.53
CA LEU A 302 -5.65 -5.94 4.91
C LEU A 302 -5.40 -6.29 6.39
N TYR A 303 -4.31 -6.98 6.64
CA TYR A 303 -3.76 -7.27 7.96
C TYR A 303 -2.47 -6.48 8.15
N LEU A 304 -2.52 -5.44 8.99
CA LEU A 304 -1.45 -4.47 9.16
C LEU A 304 -0.88 -4.62 10.59
N ASP A 305 0.20 -5.41 10.74
CA ASP A 305 0.88 -5.51 12.05
C ASP A 305 1.71 -4.25 12.31
N GLU A 306 1.82 -3.88 13.57
CA GLU A 306 2.49 -2.63 14.01
C GLU A 306 2.02 -1.37 13.25
N PHE A 307 0.72 -1.26 13.04
CA PHE A 307 0.07 -0.22 12.24
C PHE A 307 0.57 1.20 12.54
N SER A 308 0.89 1.52 13.81
CA SER A 308 1.40 2.84 14.22
C SER A 308 2.65 3.29 13.44
N ASN A 309 3.45 2.35 12.94
CA ASN A 309 4.69 2.64 12.22
C ASN A 309 4.47 2.89 10.71
N ILE A 310 3.32 2.46 10.18
CA ILE A 310 2.98 2.60 8.76
C ILE A 310 1.93 3.68 8.50
N VAL A 311 1.52 4.42 9.51
CA VAL A 311 0.64 5.60 9.37
C VAL A 311 1.35 6.69 8.59
N TYR A 312 0.62 7.36 7.68
CA TYR A 312 1.06 8.51 6.91
C TYR A 312 -0.09 9.50 6.72
N ASN A 313 0.21 10.71 6.28
CA ASN A 313 -0.79 11.76 6.09
C ASN A 313 -1.78 11.38 4.97
N GLY A 314 -3.09 11.36 5.27
CA GLY A 314 -4.16 11.00 4.35
C GLY A 314 -4.57 9.51 4.36
N ILE A 315 -3.99 8.68 5.23
CA ILE A 315 -4.41 7.26 5.36
C ILE A 315 -5.85 7.11 5.90
N ASP A 316 -6.33 8.09 6.65
CA ASP A 316 -7.69 8.16 7.21
C ASP A 316 -8.77 8.11 6.14
N ASP A 317 -8.54 8.70 4.97
CA ASP A 317 -9.43 8.59 3.82
C ASP A 317 -9.69 7.14 3.39
N MET A 318 -8.71 6.26 3.54
CA MET A 318 -8.87 4.84 3.25
C MET A 318 -9.88 4.19 4.20
N PHE A 319 -9.80 4.47 5.50
CA PHE A 319 -10.72 3.93 6.49
C PHE A 319 -12.17 4.40 6.24
N ASN A 320 -12.35 5.63 5.77
CA ASN A 320 -13.67 6.18 5.50
C ASN A 320 -14.35 5.56 4.25
N LYS A 321 -13.58 5.07 3.29
CA LYS A 321 -14.08 4.68 1.96
C LYS A 321 -13.97 3.18 1.66
N ALA A 322 -12.98 2.49 2.22
CA ALA A 322 -12.63 1.12 1.87
C ALA A 322 -13.78 0.12 2.09
N GLY A 323 -14.53 0.25 3.19
CA GLY A 323 -15.66 -0.63 3.47
C GLY A 323 -16.75 -0.59 2.40
N GLY A 324 -16.95 0.56 1.74
CA GLY A 324 -17.87 0.72 0.62
C GLY A 324 -17.48 -0.07 -0.64
N CYS A 325 -16.18 -0.35 -0.79
CA CYS A 325 -15.62 -1.11 -1.92
C CYS A 325 -15.38 -2.59 -1.63
N ASN A 326 -15.88 -3.15 -0.52
CA ASN A 326 -15.56 -4.49 -0.03
C ASN A 326 -14.06 -4.67 0.31
N CYS A 327 -13.42 -3.63 0.82
CA CYS A 327 -12.08 -3.66 1.37
C CYS A 327 -12.14 -3.48 2.89
N TYR A 328 -11.59 -4.42 3.65
CA TYR A 328 -11.63 -4.48 5.11
C TYR A 328 -10.21 -4.35 5.67
N ILE A 329 -10.07 -3.66 6.80
CA ILE A 329 -8.77 -3.43 7.45
C ILE A 329 -8.86 -3.90 8.90
#